data_27f257d808abe8fae761d114a3602a5b
#
_entry.id   27f257d808abe8fae761d114a3602a5b
#
_cell.length_a   1.000
_cell.length_b   1.000
_cell.length_c   1.000
_cell.angle_alpha   90.00
_cell.angle_beta   90.00
_cell.angle_gamma   90.00
#
_symmetry.space_group_name_H-M   'P 1'
#
loop_
_entity.id
_entity.type
_entity.pdbx_description
1 polymer ?
#
loop_
_entity_poly.entity_id
_entity_poly.type
_entity_poly.pdbx_seq_one_letter_code
_entity_poly.pdbx_strand_id
1 'polypeptide(L)'
;HAHPPQELFRDDWAYGERLLVEKYVPGKELTCAVVKGEPTDVIEIVPTVRFYDYEAKYSPGASKHILPASLLPFVYQEVRRLTLAAHVALGCRGVSRADFRFDDRIEGASGLVCLEVNTQPGMTETSLVPELAAYAGITFDELVQWMVEDASLGR
;
A
#
# COMPACT_ATOMS: atom_id res chain seq x y z
N HIS A 1 8.37 -26.67 3.15
CA HIS A 1 9.20 -25.81 3.98
C HIS A 1 10.26 -25.21 3.07
N ALA A 2 10.11 -23.96 2.69
CA ALA A 2 11.18 -23.21 2.04
C ALA A 2 12.24 -22.92 3.10
N HIS A 3 13.47 -23.41 2.89
CA HIS A 3 14.59 -22.98 3.72
C HIS A 3 14.81 -21.49 3.47
N PRO A 4 15.04 -20.69 4.52
CA PRO A 4 15.41 -19.29 4.33
C PRO A 4 16.70 -19.24 3.49
N PRO A 5 16.85 -18.24 2.63
CA PRO A 5 18.06 -18.09 1.83
C PRO A 5 19.29 -18.07 2.74
N GLN A 6 20.36 -18.78 2.36
CA GLN A 6 21.61 -18.81 3.15
C GLN A 6 22.21 -17.42 3.40
N GLU A 7 21.85 -16.47 2.56
CA GLU A 7 22.23 -15.05 2.68
C GLU A 7 21.70 -14.35 3.95
N LEU A 8 20.62 -14.88 4.56
CA LEU A 8 20.09 -14.35 5.83
C LEU A 8 20.95 -14.69 7.06
N PHE A 9 21.99 -15.52 6.91
CA PHE A 9 22.87 -15.97 8.01
C PHE A 9 24.32 -15.54 7.79
N ARG A 10 24.55 -14.44 7.08
CA ARG A 10 25.91 -13.92 6.88
C ARG A 10 26.43 -13.27 8.16
N ASP A 11 27.71 -13.49 8.46
CA ASP A 11 28.40 -12.93 9.63
C ASP A 11 28.47 -11.40 9.63
N ASP A 12 28.18 -10.77 8.48
CA ASP A 12 28.15 -9.30 8.30
C ASP A 12 26.72 -8.70 8.41
N TRP A 13 25.76 -9.45 8.98
CA TRP A 13 24.39 -8.98 9.17
C TRP A 13 24.32 -7.76 10.11
N ALA A 14 23.99 -6.59 9.55
CA ALA A 14 24.01 -5.31 10.26
C ALA A 14 22.65 -4.89 10.88
N TYR A 15 21.59 -5.70 10.73
CA TYR A 15 20.20 -5.30 11.04
C TYR A 15 19.68 -5.82 12.38
N GLY A 16 20.58 -6.26 13.29
CA GLY A 16 20.22 -6.73 14.63
C GLY A 16 19.83 -8.21 14.69
N GLU A 17 19.44 -8.66 15.88
CA GLU A 17 19.20 -10.08 16.19
C GLU A 17 17.79 -10.58 15.85
N ARG A 18 16.88 -9.68 15.45
CA ARG A 18 15.48 -10.04 15.17
C ARG A 18 15.12 -9.78 13.71
N LEU A 19 14.52 -10.78 13.09
CA LEU A 19 13.99 -10.72 11.75
C LEU A 19 12.48 -10.90 11.77
N LEU A 20 11.75 -10.08 11.01
CA LEU A 20 10.37 -10.36 10.65
C LEU A 20 10.39 -11.23 9.39
N VAL A 21 9.86 -12.44 9.52
CA VAL A 21 9.75 -13.38 8.40
C VAL A 21 8.28 -13.67 8.15
N GLU A 22 7.79 -13.29 6.99
CA GLU A 22 6.39 -13.45 6.59
C GLU A 22 6.26 -14.44 5.43
N LYS A 23 5.09 -15.06 5.33
CA LYS A 23 4.78 -15.92 4.18
C LYS A 23 4.70 -15.06 2.92
N TYR A 24 5.48 -15.41 1.91
CA TYR A 24 5.36 -14.74 0.61
C TYR A 24 3.99 -15.00 -0.03
N VAL A 25 3.29 -13.94 -0.41
CA VAL A 25 2.03 -14.00 -1.17
C VAL A 25 2.33 -13.57 -2.60
N PRO A 26 2.25 -14.48 -3.58
CA PRO A 26 2.46 -14.15 -4.99
C PRO A 26 1.28 -13.36 -5.57
N GLY A 27 1.37 -13.00 -6.85
CA GLY A 27 0.29 -12.30 -7.57
C GLY A 27 0.44 -10.79 -7.55
N LYS A 28 -0.66 -10.06 -7.42
CA LYS A 28 -0.73 -8.60 -7.56
C LYS A 28 -0.32 -7.86 -6.30
N GLU A 29 0.33 -6.71 -6.48
CA GLU A 29 0.56 -5.72 -5.42
C GLU A 29 -0.46 -4.61 -5.57
N LEU A 30 -1.21 -4.34 -4.50
CA LEU A 30 -2.32 -3.41 -4.52
C LEU A 30 -2.17 -2.39 -3.39
N THR A 31 -2.63 -1.17 -3.63
CA THR A 31 -2.69 -0.14 -2.60
C THR A 31 -4.01 0.63 -2.68
N CYS A 32 -4.50 1.04 -1.52
CA CYS A 32 -5.69 1.86 -1.38
C CYS A 32 -5.50 2.78 -0.18
N ALA A 33 -6.02 4.00 -0.27
CA ALA A 33 -5.92 4.99 0.80
C ALA A 33 -7.28 5.28 1.44
N VAL A 34 -7.26 5.86 2.64
CA VAL A 34 -8.41 6.55 3.22
C VAL A 34 -8.12 8.05 3.16
N VAL A 35 -9.04 8.79 2.56
CA VAL A 35 -9.00 10.26 2.47
C VAL A 35 -10.36 10.80 2.89
N LYS A 36 -10.40 11.78 3.79
CA LYS A 36 -11.67 12.35 4.30
C LYS A 36 -12.64 11.30 4.88
N GLY A 37 -12.08 10.22 5.48
CA GLY A 37 -12.86 9.13 6.07
C GLY A 37 -13.41 8.10 5.07
N GLU A 38 -13.12 8.24 3.78
CA GLU A 38 -13.60 7.34 2.72
C GLU A 38 -12.44 6.60 2.05
N PRO A 39 -12.62 5.32 1.70
CA PRO A 39 -11.63 4.58 0.94
C PRO A 39 -11.61 5.04 -0.52
N THR A 40 -10.42 5.33 -1.04
CA THR A 40 -10.19 5.74 -2.42
C THR A 40 -10.41 4.57 -3.40
N ASP A 41 -10.13 4.80 -4.67
CA ASP A 41 -9.93 3.73 -5.65
C ASP A 41 -8.66 2.92 -5.32
N VAL A 42 -8.43 1.84 -6.07
CA VAL A 42 -7.32 0.90 -5.85
C VAL A 42 -6.30 1.04 -6.98
N ILE A 43 -5.02 1.17 -6.63
CA ILE A 43 -3.91 1.07 -7.58
C ILE A 43 -3.35 -0.36 -7.56
N GLU A 44 -3.07 -0.92 -8.73
CA GLU A 44 -2.18 -2.06 -8.90
C GLU A 44 -0.77 -1.54 -9.24
N ILE A 45 0.21 -1.94 -8.46
CA ILE A 45 1.63 -1.60 -8.66
C ILE A 45 2.29 -2.75 -9.41
N VAL A 46 2.70 -2.48 -10.66
CA VAL A 46 3.37 -3.46 -11.52
C VAL A 46 4.85 -3.11 -11.60
N PRO A 47 5.74 -3.91 -11.00
CA PRO A 47 7.18 -3.66 -11.08
C PRO A 47 7.65 -3.82 -12.53
N THR A 48 8.43 -2.85 -13.02
CA THR A 48 9.01 -2.86 -14.38
C THR A 48 10.31 -3.66 -14.47
N VAL A 49 10.96 -3.92 -13.33
CA VAL A 49 12.17 -4.73 -13.21
C VAL A 49 11.93 -5.99 -12.39
N ARG A 50 12.53 -7.12 -12.83
CA ARG A 50 12.32 -8.45 -12.23
C ARG A 50 12.91 -8.63 -10.82
N PHE A 51 13.79 -7.75 -10.37
CA PHE A 51 14.41 -7.80 -9.05
C PHE A 51 14.17 -6.49 -8.31
N TYR A 52 13.55 -6.59 -7.15
CA TYR A 52 13.31 -5.51 -6.22
C TYR A 52 14.62 -5.21 -5.46
N ASP A 53 15.45 -4.32 -6.01
CA ASP A 53 16.42 -3.59 -5.21
C ASP A 53 15.70 -2.45 -4.49
N TYR A 54 16.03 -2.22 -3.23
CA TYR A 54 15.47 -1.14 -2.42
C TYR A 54 15.60 0.23 -3.11
N GLU A 55 16.66 0.43 -3.88
CA GLU A 55 16.88 1.63 -4.70
C GLU A 55 15.88 1.77 -5.86
N ALA A 56 15.36 0.67 -6.38
CA ALA A 56 14.39 0.69 -7.46
C ALA A 56 13.01 1.22 -7.02
N LYS A 57 12.64 1.12 -5.75
CA LYS A 57 11.37 1.65 -5.21
C LYS A 57 11.23 3.17 -5.34
N TYR A 58 12.33 3.88 -5.40
CA TYR A 58 12.36 5.36 -5.41
C TYR A 58 12.88 5.96 -6.71
N SER A 59 13.19 5.14 -7.70
CA SER A 59 13.64 5.63 -9.01
C SER A 59 12.43 5.91 -9.91
N PRO A 60 12.37 7.07 -10.56
CA PRO A 60 11.30 7.37 -11.52
C PRO A 60 11.21 6.29 -12.61
N GLY A 61 10.02 5.70 -12.80
CA GLY A 61 9.80 4.66 -13.81
C GLY A 61 10.07 3.22 -13.36
N ALA A 62 10.42 2.95 -12.11
CA ALA A 62 10.67 1.60 -11.58
C ALA A 62 9.41 0.75 -11.42
N SER A 63 8.24 1.36 -11.37
CA SER A 63 6.94 0.70 -11.35
C SER A 63 5.95 1.40 -12.27
N LYS A 64 5.00 0.64 -12.80
CA LYS A 64 3.83 1.14 -13.53
C LYS A 64 2.63 1.02 -12.61
N HIS A 65 1.87 2.10 -12.50
CA HIS A 65 0.60 2.12 -11.78
C HIS A 65 -0.55 1.87 -12.75
N ILE A 66 -1.47 1.00 -12.35
CA ILE A 66 -2.74 0.77 -13.06
C ILE A 66 -3.85 1.27 -12.14
N LEU A 67 -4.49 2.36 -12.53
CA LEU A 67 -5.55 3.01 -11.77
C LEU A 67 -6.76 3.26 -12.69
N PRO A 68 -7.94 2.70 -12.41
CA PRO A 68 -8.20 1.74 -11.32
C PRO A 68 -7.57 0.37 -11.59
N ALA A 69 -7.24 -0.35 -10.51
CA ALA A 69 -6.70 -1.70 -10.60
C ALA A 69 -7.64 -2.65 -11.35
N SER A 70 -7.08 -3.49 -12.23
CA SER A 70 -7.85 -4.49 -12.98
C SER A 70 -8.13 -5.71 -12.11
N LEU A 71 -9.24 -5.67 -11.37
CA LEU A 71 -9.70 -6.68 -10.43
C LEU A 71 -11.15 -7.05 -10.68
N LEU A 72 -11.56 -8.24 -10.25
CA LEU A 72 -12.98 -8.58 -10.19
C LEU A 72 -13.69 -7.63 -9.20
N PRO A 73 -14.93 -7.20 -9.48
CA PRO A 73 -15.61 -6.18 -8.68
C PRO A 73 -15.68 -6.48 -7.18
N PHE A 74 -15.89 -7.74 -6.81
CA PHE A 74 -15.96 -8.13 -5.40
C PHE A 74 -14.60 -8.06 -4.69
N VAL A 75 -13.48 -8.38 -5.38
CA VAL A 75 -12.12 -8.22 -4.83
C VAL A 75 -11.80 -6.73 -4.66
N TYR A 76 -12.14 -5.93 -5.65
CA TYR A 76 -11.95 -4.48 -5.62
C TYR A 76 -12.65 -3.85 -4.41
N GLN A 77 -13.91 -4.21 -4.20
CA GLN A 77 -14.68 -3.72 -3.04
C GLN A 77 -14.13 -4.26 -1.72
N GLU A 78 -13.61 -5.47 -1.69
CA GLU A 78 -13.02 -6.04 -0.48
C GLU A 78 -11.72 -5.33 -0.10
N VAL A 79 -10.86 -4.96 -1.06
CA VAL A 79 -9.67 -4.11 -0.80
C VAL A 79 -10.10 -2.81 -0.13
N ARG A 80 -11.08 -2.10 -0.71
CA ARG A 80 -11.59 -0.84 -0.16
C ARG A 80 -12.17 -1.01 1.25
N ARG A 81 -12.98 -2.04 1.45
CA ARG A 81 -13.57 -2.37 2.76
C ARG A 81 -12.50 -2.65 3.81
N LEU A 82 -11.49 -3.46 3.49
CA LEU A 82 -10.40 -3.80 4.40
C LEU A 82 -9.52 -2.59 4.71
N THR A 83 -9.26 -1.73 3.73
CA THR A 83 -8.53 -0.47 3.92
C THR A 83 -9.20 0.41 4.97
N LEU A 84 -10.52 0.62 4.83
CA LEU A 84 -11.28 1.41 5.80
C LEU A 84 -11.35 0.71 7.16
N ALA A 85 -11.55 -0.60 7.18
CA ALA A 85 -11.59 -1.37 8.44
C ALA A 85 -10.26 -1.30 9.20
N ALA A 86 -9.13 -1.41 8.50
CA ALA A 86 -7.80 -1.30 9.09
C ALA A 86 -7.54 0.12 9.63
N HIS A 87 -7.91 1.17 8.87
CA HIS A 87 -7.83 2.57 9.31
C HIS A 87 -8.58 2.78 10.63
N VAL A 88 -9.82 2.31 10.71
CA VAL A 88 -10.66 2.44 11.91
C VAL A 88 -10.12 1.62 13.07
N ALA A 89 -9.72 0.37 12.83
CA ALA A 89 -9.22 -0.53 13.87
C ALA A 89 -7.93 -0.04 14.53
N LEU A 90 -7.07 0.65 13.76
CA LEU A 90 -5.84 1.26 14.26
C LEU A 90 -6.05 2.66 14.85
N GLY A 91 -7.28 3.19 14.84
CA GLY A 91 -7.57 4.54 15.29
C GLY A 91 -6.89 5.62 14.45
N CYS A 92 -6.62 5.34 13.17
CA CYS A 92 -6.03 6.31 12.25
C CYS A 92 -6.95 7.52 12.07
N ARG A 93 -6.33 8.66 11.80
CA ARG A 93 -7.00 9.93 11.50
C ARG A 93 -6.36 10.57 10.28
N GLY A 94 -7.09 11.46 9.61
CA GLY A 94 -6.61 12.09 8.39
C GLY A 94 -6.42 11.06 7.27
N VAL A 95 -5.22 10.99 6.73
CA VAL A 95 -4.87 10.09 5.64
C VAL A 95 -4.18 8.83 6.15
N SER A 96 -4.50 7.68 5.60
CA SER A 96 -3.71 6.46 5.71
C SER A 96 -3.70 5.71 4.38
N ARG A 97 -2.71 4.82 4.18
CA ARG A 97 -2.62 3.96 3.02
C ARG A 97 -2.39 2.51 3.47
N ALA A 98 -3.19 1.60 2.97
CA ALA A 98 -3.03 0.18 3.21
C ALA A 98 -2.47 -0.49 1.94
N ASP A 99 -1.46 -1.33 2.14
CA ASP A 99 -0.79 -2.06 1.08
C ASP A 99 -1.13 -3.56 1.18
N PHE A 100 -1.39 -4.18 0.03
CA PHE A 100 -1.89 -5.55 -0.06
C PHE A 100 -1.10 -6.39 -1.05
N ARG A 101 -1.10 -7.70 -0.81
CA ARG A 101 -0.82 -8.72 -1.84
C ARG A 101 -2.09 -9.50 -2.14
N PHE A 102 -2.27 -9.83 -3.41
CA PHE A 102 -3.41 -10.62 -3.86
C PHE A 102 -2.96 -11.78 -4.73
N ASP A 103 -3.07 -13.00 -4.20
CA ASP A 103 -2.87 -14.22 -4.99
C ASP A 103 -4.13 -14.51 -5.82
N ASP A 104 -4.12 -14.07 -7.07
CA ASP A 104 -5.23 -14.18 -8.02
C ASP A 104 -5.49 -15.61 -8.53
N ARG A 105 -4.67 -16.58 -8.10
CA ARG A 105 -4.90 -18.02 -8.35
C ARG A 105 -5.83 -18.64 -7.32
N ILE A 106 -6.06 -17.96 -6.20
CA ILE A 106 -6.97 -18.39 -5.15
C ILE A 106 -8.35 -17.81 -5.46
N GLU A 107 -9.37 -18.68 -5.49
CA GLU A 107 -10.74 -18.27 -5.77
C GLU A 107 -11.26 -17.26 -4.74
N GLY A 108 -11.93 -16.24 -5.22
CA GLY A 108 -12.56 -15.22 -4.41
C GLY A 108 -11.55 -14.19 -3.86
N ALA A 109 -11.90 -13.58 -2.73
CA ALA A 109 -11.06 -12.60 -2.04
C ALA A 109 -10.14 -13.23 -0.97
N SER A 110 -10.17 -14.55 -0.78
CA SER A 110 -9.37 -15.24 0.24
C SER A 110 -7.86 -15.23 -0.03
N GLY A 111 -7.47 -14.90 -1.27
CA GLY A 111 -6.07 -14.64 -1.64
C GLY A 111 -5.56 -13.25 -1.28
N LEU A 112 -6.42 -12.37 -0.74
CA LEU A 112 -6.06 -11.01 -0.39
C LEU A 112 -5.46 -10.94 1.02
N VAL A 113 -4.28 -10.34 1.14
CA VAL A 113 -3.56 -10.16 2.41
C VAL A 113 -3.17 -8.71 2.56
N CYS A 114 -3.60 -8.06 3.64
CA CYS A 114 -3.11 -6.75 4.02
C CYS A 114 -1.72 -6.90 4.65
N LEU A 115 -0.73 -6.20 4.11
CA LEU A 115 0.65 -6.25 4.57
C LEU A 115 0.89 -5.23 5.68
N GLU A 116 0.50 -3.98 5.42
CA GLU A 116 0.74 -2.87 6.32
C GLU A 116 -0.27 -1.73 6.14
N VAL A 117 -0.34 -0.86 7.15
CA VAL A 117 -1.01 0.43 7.07
C VAL A 117 0.00 1.53 7.34
N ASN A 118 0.15 2.43 6.39
CA ASN A 118 1.04 3.57 6.48
C ASN A 118 0.25 4.81 6.90
N THR A 119 0.53 5.35 8.09
CA THR A 119 -0.16 6.51 8.65
C THR A 119 0.48 7.85 8.27
N GLN A 120 1.68 7.80 7.67
CA GLN A 120 2.35 8.96 7.07
C GLN A 120 2.85 8.61 5.67
N PRO A 121 1.91 8.37 4.72
CA PRO A 121 2.29 8.04 3.36
C PRO A 121 3.00 9.20 2.68
N GLY A 122 3.81 8.91 1.67
CA GLY A 122 4.47 9.93 0.85
C GLY A 122 3.45 10.93 0.27
N MET A 123 3.83 12.21 0.27
CA MET A 123 2.98 13.33 -0.14
C MET A 123 3.69 14.23 -1.15
N THR A 124 4.41 13.64 -2.11
CA THR A 124 4.91 14.34 -3.29
C THR A 124 3.90 14.18 -4.44
N GLU A 125 3.98 15.01 -5.46
CA GLU A 125 3.08 14.92 -6.64
C GLU A 125 3.07 13.53 -7.31
N THR A 126 4.14 12.77 -7.17
CA THR A 126 4.29 11.42 -7.73
C THR A 126 3.99 10.32 -6.72
N SER A 127 3.52 10.67 -5.52
CA SER A 127 3.18 9.69 -4.48
C SER A 127 1.79 9.09 -4.71
N LEU A 128 1.60 7.85 -4.24
CA LEU A 128 0.37 7.07 -4.45
C LEU A 128 -0.90 7.73 -3.89
N VAL A 129 -0.82 8.40 -2.73
CA VAL A 129 -1.99 9.05 -2.13
C VAL A 129 -2.45 10.27 -2.93
N PRO A 130 -1.57 11.20 -3.34
CA PRO A 130 -1.94 12.27 -4.27
C PRO A 130 -2.50 11.76 -5.60
N GLU A 131 -1.94 10.67 -6.16
CA GLU A 131 -2.44 10.05 -7.39
C GLU A 131 -3.88 9.53 -7.22
N LEU A 132 -4.15 8.82 -6.10
CA LEU A 132 -5.49 8.34 -5.75
C LEU A 132 -6.48 9.49 -5.52
N ALA A 133 -6.04 10.55 -4.83
CA ALA A 133 -6.86 11.73 -4.60
C ALA A 133 -7.20 12.46 -5.90
N ALA A 134 -6.21 12.64 -6.78
CA ALA A 134 -6.41 13.26 -8.10
C ALA A 134 -7.39 12.46 -8.96
N TYR A 135 -7.31 11.14 -8.94
CA TYR A 135 -8.25 10.27 -9.64
C TYR A 135 -9.70 10.42 -9.10
N ALA A 136 -9.84 10.66 -7.79
CA ALA A 136 -11.12 10.97 -7.15
C ALA A 136 -11.58 12.43 -7.36
N GLY A 137 -10.84 13.23 -8.14
CA GLY A 137 -11.17 14.64 -8.41
C GLY A 137 -10.72 15.63 -7.34
N ILE A 138 -9.84 15.24 -6.42
CA ILE A 138 -9.26 16.08 -5.37
C ILE A 138 -7.85 16.50 -5.83
N THR A 139 -7.65 17.78 -6.07
CA THR A 139 -6.34 18.33 -6.44
C THR A 139 -5.32 18.18 -5.31
N PHE A 140 -4.04 18.25 -5.63
CA PHE A 140 -2.97 18.18 -4.62
C PHE A 140 -3.12 19.31 -3.57
N ASP A 141 -3.40 20.51 -4.01
CA ASP A 141 -3.59 21.66 -3.12
C ASP A 141 -4.79 21.48 -2.17
N GLU A 142 -5.92 20.99 -2.71
CA GLU A 142 -7.11 20.68 -1.90
C GLU A 142 -6.86 19.56 -0.90
N LEU A 143 -6.09 18.54 -1.28
CA LEU A 143 -5.70 17.45 -0.38
C LEU A 143 -4.86 17.99 0.78
N VAL A 144 -3.81 18.76 0.48
CA VAL A 144 -2.89 19.31 1.47
C VAL A 144 -3.62 20.33 2.36
N GLN A 145 -4.43 21.21 1.78
CA GLN A 145 -5.25 22.17 2.54
C GLN A 145 -6.15 21.43 3.53
N TRP A 146 -6.89 20.42 3.07
CA TRP A 146 -7.75 19.63 3.95
C TRP A 146 -6.95 18.95 5.07
N MET A 147 -5.77 18.39 4.79
CA MET A 147 -4.93 17.75 5.81
C MET A 147 -4.51 18.73 6.90
N VAL A 148 -4.18 19.97 6.52
CA VAL A 148 -3.82 21.03 7.48
C VAL A 148 -5.03 21.47 8.31
N GLU A 149 -6.19 21.62 7.69
CA GLU A 149 -7.44 21.99 8.36
C GLU A 149 -7.95 20.87 9.31
N ASP A 150 -7.75 19.60 8.92
CA ASP A 150 -8.10 18.44 9.73
C ASP A 150 -7.13 18.22 10.91
N ALA A 151 -5.90 18.71 10.81
CA ALA A 151 -4.89 18.54 11.86
C ALA A 151 -5.30 19.24 13.15
N SER A 152 -5.26 18.51 14.27
CA SER A 152 -5.52 19.07 15.59
C SER A 152 -4.82 18.28 16.68
N LEU A 153 -4.49 18.97 17.79
CA LEU A 153 -3.96 18.34 18.99
C LEU A 153 -5.11 17.81 19.86
N GLY A 154 -4.95 16.61 20.43
CA GLY A 154 -5.85 16.07 21.44
C GLY A 154 -7.20 15.54 20.93
N ARG A 155 -7.26 15.13 19.67
CA ARG A 155 -8.43 14.37 19.17
C ARG A 155 -8.52 13.00 19.80
#